data_359d2ccc53dd3adb8ade6f91db11d667
#
_entry.id   359d2ccc53dd3adb8ade6f91db11d667
#
_cell.length_a   1.000
_cell.length_b   1.000
_cell.length_c   1.000
_cell.angle_alpha   90.00
_cell.angle_beta   90.00
_cell.angle_gamma   90.00
#
_symmetry.space_group_name_H-M   'P 1'
#
loop_
_entity.id
_entity.type
_entity.pdbx_description
1 polymer ?
#
loop_
_entity_poly.entity_id
_entity_poly.type
_entity_poly.pdbx_seq_one_letter_code
_entity_poly.pdbx_strand_id
1 'polypeptide(L)'
;MTGVIDRLHAAIADHHVLRLDYHDESGRPTLRDIEPLCLSFWGGAWTLGAWCRLRSDFRNFRPDRIAHFDATGESFVETPERGLVAYLRSVGADPDTD
;
A
#
# COMPACT_ATOMS: atom_id res chain seq x y z
N MET A 1 14.84 0.87 -8.35
CA MET A 1 13.92 0.88 -7.17
C MET A 1 13.60 2.29 -6.68
N THR A 2 14.56 3.23 -6.77
CA THR A 2 14.34 4.61 -6.30
C THR A 2 13.13 5.26 -6.97
N GLY A 3 12.98 5.16 -8.29
CA GLY A 3 11.85 5.75 -8.99
C GLY A 3 10.51 5.14 -8.60
N VAL A 4 10.47 3.84 -8.32
CA VAL A 4 9.25 3.16 -7.84
C VAL A 4 8.85 3.69 -6.47
N ILE A 5 9.81 3.78 -5.55
CA ILE A 5 9.55 4.26 -4.19
C ILE A 5 9.07 5.73 -4.23
N ASP A 6 9.69 6.57 -5.04
CA ASP A 6 9.28 7.97 -5.17
C ASP A 6 7.86 8.09 -5.71
N ARG A 7 7.49 7.27 -6.69
CA ARG A 7 6.15 7.26 -7.25
C ARG A 7 5.11 6.78 -6.23
N LEU A 8 5.46 5.79 -5.42
CA LEU A 8 4.59 5.30 -4.35
C LEU A 8 4.40 6.37 -3.26
N HIS A 9 5.47 7.05 -2.87
CA HIS A 9 5.37 8.17 -1.93
C HIS A 9 4.46 9.27 -2.44
N ALA A 10 4.58 9.63 -3.71
CA ALA A 10 3.73 10.65 -4.31
C ALA A 10 2.26 10.23 -4.29
N ALA A 11 1.97 8.98 -4.60
CA ALA A 11 0.60 8.47 -4.59
C ALA A 11 0.01 8.47 -3.18
N ILE A 12 0.82 8.15 -2.17
CA ILE A 12 0.39 8.21 -0.77
C ILE A 12 0.05 9.67 -0.40
N ALA A 13 0.95 10.59 -0.71
CA ALA A 13 0.77 12.00 -0.37
C ALA A 13 -0.48 12.60 -1.04
N ASP A 14 -0.75 12.19 -2.27
CA ASP A 14 -1.84 12.71 -3.08
C ASP A 14 -3.13 11.90 -2.95
N HIS A 15 -3.13 10.84 -2.16
CA HIS A 15 -4.28 9.95 -1.94
C HIS A 15 -4.84 9.40 -3.25
N HIS A 16 -3.95 8.95 -4.14
CA HIS A 16 -4.34 8.32 -5.39
C HIS A 16 -4.60 6.84 -5.21
N VAL A 17 -5.73 6.36 -5.73
CA VAL A 17 -5.98 4.93 -5.84
C VAL A 17 -5.07 4.37 -6.93
N LEU A 18 -4.33 3.32 -6.60
CA LEU A 18 -3.41 2.67 -7.52
C LEU A 18 -3.96 1.32 -7.95
N ARG A 19 -3.72 0.98 -9.21
CA ARG A 19 -3.96 -0.39 -9.70
C ARG A 19 -2.61 -1.08 -9.81
N LEU A 20 -2.47 -2.17 -9.05
CA LEU A 20 -1.24 -2.96 -9.03
C LEU A 20 -1.40 -4.23 -9.85
N ASP A 21 -0.40 -4.51 -10.68
CA ASP A 21 -0.16 -5.86 -11.20
C ASP A 21 0.87 -6.49 -10.26
N TYR A 22 0.40 -7.39 -9.39
CA TYR A 22 1.17 -7.88 -8.26
C TYR A 22 1.30 -9.39 -8.30
N HIS A 23 2.52 -9.87 -8.04
CA HIS A 23 2.78 -11.30 -7.93
C HIS A 23 2.68 -11.70 -6.46
N ASP A 24 1.73 -12.60 -6.15
CA ASP A 24 1.54 -13.08 -4.78
C ASP A 24 2.68 -14.01 -4.35
N GLU A 25 2.58 -14.55 -3.13
CA GLU A 25 3.63 -15.41 -2.58
C GLU A 25 3.88 -16.67 -3.42
N SER A 26 2.86 -17.14 -4.14
CA SER A 26 3.00 -18.30 -5.02
C SER A 26 3.52 -17.93 -6.41
N GLY A 27 3.77 -16.63 -6.66
CA GLY A 27 4.20 -16.14 -7.95
C GLY A 27 3.05 -15.91 -8.93
N ARG A 28 1.81 -16.02 -8.47
CA ARG A 28 0.64 -15.86 -9.32
C ARG A 28 0.34 -14.38 -9.52
N PRO A 29 0.16 -13.91 -10.79
CA PRO A 29 -0.19 -12.51 -11.02
C PRO A 29 -1.61 -12.21 -10.57
N THR A 30 -1.78 -11.06 -9.91
CA THR A 30 -3.08 -10.56 -9.46
C THR A 30 -3.19 -9.09 -9.78
N LEU A 31 -4.40 -8.63 -10.11
CA LEU A 31 -4.68 -7.22 -10.36
C LEU A 31 -5.50 -6.69 -9.18
N ARG A 32 -5.02 -5.60 -8.55
CA ARG A 32 -5.63 -5.09 -7.33
C ARG A 32 -5.68 -3.57 -7.36
N ASP A 33 -6.83 -3.01 -6.97
CA ASP A 33 -6.95 -1.58 -6.70
C ASP A 33 -6.72 -1.36 -5.22
N ILE A 34 -5.80 -0.46 -4.88
CA ILE A 34 -5.41 -0.20 -3.49
C ILE A 34 -5.44 1.28 -3.17
N GLU A 35 -5.63 1.57 -1.89
CA GLU A 35 -5.48 2.90 -1.31
C GLU A 35 -4.18 2.90 -0.52
N PRO A 36 -3.07 3.42 -1.08
CA PRO A 36 -1.77 3.33 -0.42
C PRO A 36 -1.69 4.27 0.78
N LEU A 37 -1.17 3.77 1.89
CA LEU A 37 -1.18 4.51 3.15
C LEU A 37 0.22 4.75 3.73
N CYS A 38 1.13 3.79 3.59
CA CYS A 38 2.40 3.86 4.30
C CYS A 38 3.48 3.08 3.57
N LEU A 39 4.69 3.66 3.52
CA LEU A 39 5.89 2.94 3.10
C LEU A 39 6.82 2.81 4.30
N SER A 40 7.29 1.60 4.56
CA SER A 40 8.21 1.31 5.65
C SER A 40 9.42 0.57 5.11
N PHE A 41 10.59 0.89 5.64
CA PHE A 41 11.82 0.17 5.31
C PHE A 41 12.42 -0.40 6.58
N TRP A 42 12.44 -1.72 6.68
CA TRP A 42 13.07 -2.40 7.80
C TRP A 42 13.33 -3.85 7.43
N GLY A 43 14.27 -4.48 8.11
CA GLY A 43 14.64 -5.84 7.76
C GLY A 43 15.25 -5.96 6.37
N GLY A 44 15.79 -4.85 5.81
CA GLY A 44 16.40 -4.83 4.50
C GLY A 44 15.43 -4.73 3.33
N ALA A 45 14.14 -4.50 3.59
CA ALA A 45 13.13 -4.46 2.53
C ALA A 45 12.10 -3.37 2.76
N TRP A 46 11.56 -2.86 1.64
CA TRP A 46 10.42 -1.95 1.67
C TRP A 46 9.12 -2.73 1.78
N THR A 47 8.16 -2.14 2.49
CA THR A 47 6.78 -2.66 2.60
C THR A 47 5.81 -1.53 2.35
N LEU A 48 4.84 -1.77 1.48
CA LEU A 48 3.76 -0.83 1.19
C LEU A 48 2.50 -1.29 1.93
N GLY A 49 2.07 -0.52 2.91
CA GLY A 49 0.80 -0.76 3.60
C GLY A 49 -0.33 -0.04 2.89
N ALA A 50 -1.43 -0.72 2.68
CA ALA A 50 -2.55 -0.18 1.92
C ALA A 50 -3.85 -0.87 2.29
N TRP A 51 -4.96 -0.21 1.97
CA TRP A 51 -6.27 -0.84 1.94
C TRP A 51 -6.45 -1.49 0.58
N CYS A 52 -6.63 -2.80 0.56
CA CYS A 52 -6.84 -3.57 -0.66
C CYS A 52 -8.33 -3.68 -0.94
N ARG A 53 -8.79 -3.06 -2.02
CA ARG A 53 -10.22 -3.06 -2.37
C ARG A 53 -10.70 -4.45 -2.78
N LEU A 54 -9.82 -5.26 -3.36
CA LEU A 54 -10.17 -6.63 -3.74
C LEU A 54 -10.52 -7.48 -2.52
N ARG A 55 -9.79 -7.31 -1.42
CA ARG A 55 -9.98 -8.08 -0.19
C ARG A 55 -10.85 -7.38 0.83
N SER A 56 -11.12 -6.09 0.66
CA SER A 56 -11.79 -5.25 1.66
C SER A 56 -11.09 -5.35 3.01
N ASP A 57 -9.76 -5.24 2.99
CA ASP A 57 -8.93 -5.41 4.17
C ASP A 57 -7.59 -4.73 3.96
N PHE A 58 -6.88 -4.45 5.05
CA PHE A 58 -5.51 -3.98 4.95
C PHE A 58 -4.59 -5.09 4.48
N ARG A 59 -3.63 -4.72 3.63
CA ARG A 59 -2.61 -5.64 3.14
C ARG A 59 -1.26 -4.96 3.09
N ASN A 60 -0.21 -5.76 3.25
CA ASN A 60 1.16 -5.33 3.05
C ASN A 60 1.66 -5.90 1.73
N PHE A 61 2.18 -5.01 0.89
CA PHE A 61 2.70 -5.39 -0.42
C PHE A 61 4.20 -5.17 -0.44
N ARG A 62 4.92 -6.01 -1.12
CA ARG A 62 6.34 -5.82 -1.37
C ARG A 62 6.53 -5.12 -2.70
N PRO A 63 7.11 -3.91 -2.72
CA PRO A 63 7.32 -3.19 -3.98
C PRO A 63 8.11 -3.98 -5.00
N ASP A 64 9.03 -4.85 -4.56
CA ASP A 64 9.82 -5.70 -5.46
C ASP A 64 9.00 -6.80 -6.15
N ARG A 65 7.76 -7.01 -5.74
CA ARG A 65 6.82 -7.94 -6.38
C ARG A 65 5.79 -7.25 -7.26
N ILE A 66 5.85 -5.92 -7.36
CA ILE A 66 4.96 -5.16 -8.24
C ILE A 66 5.57 -5.16 -9.64
N ALA A 67 4.90 -5.81 -10.59
CA ALA A 67 5.33 -5.82 -11.97
C ALA A 67 5.05 -4.47 -12.64
N HIS A 68 3.91 -3.89 -12.33
CA HIS A 68 3.47 -2.62 -12.89
C HIS A 68 2.42 -1.98 -12.00
N PHE A 69 2.36 -0.65 -11.97
CA PHE A 69 1.28 0.06 -11.29
C PHE A 69 1.05 1.41 -11.91
N ASP A 70 -0.20 1.86 -11.86
CA ASP A 70 -0.62 3.17 -12.32
C ASP A 70 -1.70 3.74 -11.42
N ALA A 71 -1.81 5.07 -11.40
CA ALA A 71 -2.95 5.74 -10.80
C ALA A 71 -4.20 5.46 -11.66
N THR A 72 -5.32 5.17 -11.00
CA THR A 72 -6.57 4.86 -11.70
C THR A 72 -7.32 6.11 -12.15
N GLY A 73 -6.90 7.29 -11.69
CA GLY A 73 -7.65 8.53 -11.85
C GLY A 73 -8.60 8.80 -10.69
N GLU A 74 -8.76 7.86 -9.79
CA GLU A 74 -9.59 8.00 -8.61
C GLU A 74 -8.74 8.40 -7.40
N SER A 75 -9.28 9.25 -6.52
CA SER A 75 -8.68 9.59 -5.24
C SER A 75 -9.47 8.93 -4.12
N PHE A 76 -8.84 8.77 -2.96
CA PHE A 76 -9.53 8.27 -1.79
C PHE A 76 -9.38 9.23 -0.62
N VAL A 77 -10.29 9.11 0.34
CA VAL A 77 -10.27 9.89 1.59
C VAL A 77 -10.04 8.92 2.74
N GLU A 78 -9.09 9.23 3.61
CA GLU A 78 -8.86 8.42 4.79
C GLU A 78 -10.02 8.59 5.77
N THR A 79 -10.44 7.47 6.34
CA THR A 79 -11.49 7.44 7.37
C THR A 79 -10.93 6.78 8.62
N PRO A 80 -11.61 6.92 9.78
CA PRO A 80 -11.15 6.22 10.99
C PRO A 80 -11.03 4.70 10.83
N GLU A 81 -11.80 4.11 9.92
CA GLU A 81 -11.82 2.67 9.69
C GLU A 81 -10.83 2.22 8.62
N ARG A 82 -10.42 3.11 7.71
CA ARG A 82 -9.65 2.74 6.52
C ARG A 82 -8.46 3.66 6.26
N GLY A 83 -8.05 4.45 7.25
CA GLY A 83 -6.93 5.37 7.09
C GLY A 83 -5.64 4.82 7.66
N LEU A 84 -4.61 5.66 7.69
CA LEU A 84 -3.28 5.31 8.19
C LEU A 84 -3.32 4.84 9.65
N VAL A 85 -4.07 5.53 10.50
CA VAL A 85 -4.13 5.17 11.92
C VAL A 85 -4.71 3.77 12.09
N ALA A 86 -5.80 3.45 11.39
CA ALA A 86 -6.39 2.12 11.44
C ALA A 86 -5.43 1.06 10.92
N TYR A 87 -4.69 1.37 9.86
CA TYR A 87 -3.67 0.46 9.33
C TYR A 87 -2.59 0.18 10.37
N LEU A 88 -2.05 1.23 11.00
CA LEU A 88 -0.99 1.07 12.00
C LEU A 88 -1.46 0.22 13.18
N ARG A 89 -2.71 0.41 13.61
CA ARG A 89 -3.28 -0.42 14.68
C ARG A 89 -3.42 -1.88 14.25
N SER A 90 -3.81 -2.12 13.00
CA SER A 90 -4.00 -3.48 12.49
C SER A 90 -2.71 -4.29 12.46
N VAL A 91 -1.56 -3.63 12.29
CA VAL A 91 -0.25 -4.29 12.25
C VAL A 91 0.49 -4.18 13.59
N GLY A 92 -0.17 -3.69 14.64
CA GLY A 92 0.42 -3.55 15.96
C GLY A 92 1.40 -2.40 16.11
N ALA A 93 1.41 -1.45 15.17
CA ALA A 93 2.28 -0.29 15.18
C ALA A 93 1.48 0.97 15.56
N ASP A 94 0.77 0.92 16.68
CA ASP A 94 -0.03 2.03 17.15
C ASP A 94 0.88 3.25 17.40
N PRO A 95 0.60 4.40 16.77
CA PRO A 95 1.43 5.59 16.95
C PRO A 95 1.42 6.15 18.37
N ASP A 96 0.43 5.78 19.18
CA ASP A 96 0.33 6.20 20.56
C ASP A 96 1.04 5.24 21.52
N THR A 97 1.67 4.19 21.00
CA THR A 97 2.38 3.17 21.78
C THR A 97 3.87 3.22 21.45
N ASP A 98 4.67 3.35 22.43
CA ASP A 98 6.13 3.34 22.26
C ASP A 98 6.69 1.92 22.24
#